data_55912f545ac101e36d9767be5deb4eb3
#
_entry.id   55912f545ac101e36d9767be5deb4eb3
#
_cell.length_a   1.000
_cell.length_b   1.000
_cell.length_c   1.000
_cell.angle_alpha   90.00
_cell.angle_beta   90.00
_cell.angle_gamma   90.00
#
_symmetry.space_group_name_H-M   'P 1'
#
loop_
_entity.id
_entity.type
_entity.pdbx_description
1 polymer ?
#
loop_
_entity_poly.entity_id
_entity_poly.type
_entity_poly.pdbx_seq_one_letter_code
_entity_poly.pdbx_strand_id
1 'polypeptide(L)'
;MSIIESIILGIIEGFTEFLPISSTGHLIVASDLLGIEQTAMTSAFEIIIQFSAILAVIFNYKDKFSLEKLELWKKIVLAFLPIGVVGFIFAKSIKAMFSPTIVAFAFIVGGIVFLVVEKYYKKEEHLIDDVEQVSYKQAFYIGLAQVAALIPGASRAGASIIGAMLVGLNRKASAEFSFLLALPVMCATTGYDLVKHYDEFVGANLVVLLVGFITSFVVAYLTMKLFIEFLSRFTFVAFGVYRILLGLLILFFIV
;
A
#
# COMPACT_ATOMS: atom_id res chain seq x y z
N MET A 1 8.08 10.49 20.68
CA MET A 1 7.72 11.10 19.39
C MET A 1 7.05 12.44 19.60
N SER A 2 7.50 13.48 18.90
CA SER A 2 6.97 14.84 18.92
C SER A 2 5.79 15.01 17.94
N ILE A 3 5.05 16.12 18.05
CA ILE A 3 3.97 16.46 17.11
C ILE A 3 4.51 16.65 15.67
N ILE A 4 5.72 17.23 15.53
CA ILE A 4 6.33 17.45 14.21
C ILE A 4 6.67 16.10 13.54
N GLU A 5 7.27 15.17 14.26
CA GLU A 5 7.54 13.81 13.77
C GLU A 5 6.24 13.09 13.38
N SER A 6 5.19 13.24 14.18
CA SER A 6 3.86 12.69 13.88
C SER A 6 3.29 13.24 12.57
N ILE A 7 3.41 14.54 12.31
CA ILE A 7 2.99 15.16 11.04
C ILE A 7 3.82 14.61 9.89
N ILE A 8 5.15 14.54 10.02
CA ILE A 8 6.04 14.05 8.96
C ILE A 8 5.71 12.61 8.59
N LEU A 9 5.61 11.72 9.59
CA LEU A 9 5.26 10.31 9.34
C LEU A 9 3.84 10.16 8.79
N GLY A 10 2.89 10.96 9.25
CA GLY A 10 1.52 10.99 8.71
C GLY A 10 1.48 11.43 7.25
N ILE A 11 2.28 12.42 6.85
CA ILE A 11 2.42 12.84 5.44
C ILE A 11 3.02 11.71 4.62
N ILE A 12 4.10 11.10 5.09
CA ILE A 12 4.79 10.01 4.40
C ILE A 12 3.84 8.84 4.19
N GLU A 13 3.15 8.40 5.23
CA GLU A 13 2.20 7.30 5.14
C GLU A 13 1.06 7.61 4.16
N GLY A 14 0.37 8.74 4.35
CA GLY A 14 -0.75 9.11 3.50
C GLY A 14 -0.36 9.30 2.03
N PHE A 15 0.85 9.77 1.76
CA PHE A 15 1.34 9.94 0.40
C PHE A 15 1.79 8.61 -0.23
N THR A 16 2.45 7.74 0.52
CA THR A 16 3.13 6.56 -0.03
C THR A 16 2.30 5.28 -0.01
N GLU A 17 1.24 5.19 0.82
CA GLU A 17 0.46 3.96 1.00
C GLU A 17 -0.25 3.53 -0.30
N PHE A 18 -0.82 4.46 -1.03
CA PHE A 18 -1.58 4.18 -2.25
C PHE A 18 -0.76 4.29 -3.53
N LEU A 19 0.43 4.89 -3.46
CA LEU A 19 1.36 4.88 -4.58
C LEU A 19 2.15 3.55 -4.62
N PRO A 20 2.57 3.12 -5.79
CA PRO A 20 3.27 1.84 -5.93
C PRO A 20 4.76 1.91 -5.50
N ILE A 21 5.04 2.56 -4.35
CA ILE A 21 6.39 2.85 -3.88
C ILE A 21 6.73 2.32 -2.48
N SER A 22 5.81 1.62 -1.82
CA SER A 22 5.97 1.02 -0.48
C SER A 22 6.09 2.03 0.68
N SER A 23 4.98 2.29 1.36
CA SER A 23 4.93 3.12 2.58
C SER A 23 5.85 2.60 3.68
N THR A 24 5.85 1.29 3.93
CA THR A 24 6.72 0.66 4.94
C THR A 24 8.19 1.01 4.74
N GLY A 25 8.70 0.94 3.50
CA GLY A 25 10.08 1.29 3.23
C GLY A 25 10.39 2.76 3.48
N HIS A 26 9.44 3.66 3.17
CA HIS A 26 9.58 5.09 3.43
C HIS A 26 9.54 5.42 4.92
N LEU A 27 8.64 4.77 5.68
CA LEU A 27 8.57 4.94 7.14
C LEU A 27 9.85 4.47 7.82
N ILE A 28 10.43 3.33 7.41
CA ILE A 28 11.72 2.85 7.93
C ILE A 28 12.82 3.90 7.71
N VAL A 29 12.97 4.40 6.48
CA VAL A 29 13.98 5.42 6.15
C VAL A 29 13.73 6.72 6.91
N ALA A 30 12.47 7.17 6.98
CA ALA A 30 12.12 8.41 7.66
C ALA A 30 12.34 8.32 9.17
N SER A 31 11.97 7.20 9.80
CA SER A 31 12.18 6.97 11.22
C SER A 31 13.68 6.96 11.57
N ASP A 32 14.51 6.31 10.73
CA ASP A 32 15.96 6.29 10.89
C ASP A 32 16.56 7.71 10.80
N LEU A 33 16.21 8.47 9.77
CA LEU A 33 16.67 9.85 9.56
C LEU A 33 16.22 10.82 10.65
N LEU A 34 15.06 10.58 11.25
CA LEU A 34 14.53 11.39 12.36
C LEU A 34 15.06 10.93 13.74
N GLY A 35 15.84 9.84 13.79
CA GLY A 35 16.33 9.26 15.04
C GLY A 35 15.20 8.69 15.91
N ILE A 36 14.10 8.25 15.30
CA ILE A 36 12.95 7.66 15.99
C ILE A 36 13.25 6.19 16.25
N GLU A 37 13.37 5.82 17.51
CA GLU A 37 13.55 4.43 17.90
C GLU A 37 12.30 3.59 17.58
N GLN A 38 12.52 2.40 17.04
CA GLN A 38 11.47 1.43 16.80
C GLN A 38 11.06 0.74 18.09
N THR A 39 10.13 1.38 18.80
CA THR A 39 9.53 0.91 20.04
C THR A 39 8.13 0.36 19.77
N ALA A 40 7.54 -0.32 20.74
CA ALA A 40 6.14 -0.71 20.72
C ALA A 40 5.20 0.49 20.45
N MET A 41 5.50 1.65 21.06
CA MET A 41 4.73 2.88 20.86
C MET A 41 4.85 3.42 19.42
N THR A 42 6.02 3.35 18.79
CA THR A 42 6.20 3.77 17.39
C THR A 42 5.43 2.84 16.46
N SER A 43 5.48 1.53 16.70
CA SER A 43 4.71 0.55 15.95
C SER A 43 3.20 0.79 16.08
N ALA A 44 2.71 1.09 17.28
CA ALA A 44 1.31 1.43 17.51
C ALA A 44 0.90 2.71 16.76
N PHE A 45 1.76 3.72 16.71
CA PHE A 45 1.53 4.93 15.93
C PHE A 45 1.44 4.62 14.43
N GLU A 46 2.37 3.83 13.88
CA GLU A 46 2.36 3.42 12.47
C GLU A 46 1.07 2.69 12.08
N ILE A 47 0.56 1.80 12.95
CA ILE A 47 -0.72 1.13 12.77
C ILE A 47 -1.88 2.13 12.67
N ILE A 48 -1.88 3.17 13.52
CA ILE A 48 -2.94 4.18 13.56
C ILE A 48 -2.94 5.03 12.29
N ILE A 49 -1.78 5.47 11.80
CA ILE A 49 -1.70 6.27 10.56
C ILE A 49 -2.04 5.44 9.32
N GLN A 50 -1.71 4.14 9.30
CA GLN A 50 -2.14 3.21 8.25
C GLN A 50 -3.66 3.03 8.27
N PHE A 51 -4.26 2.82 9.43
CA PHE A 51 -5.71 2.72 9.55
C PHE A 51 -6.42 3.98 9.07
N SER A 52 -5.85 5.14 9.36
CA SER A 52 -6.34 6.43 8.88
C SER A 52 -6.33 6.51 7.34
N ALA A 53 -5.26 6.07 6.71
CA ALA A 53 -5.16 6.02 5.24
C ALA A 53 -6.25 5.11 4.63
N ILE A 54 -6.57 3.97 5.27
CA ILE A 54 -7.66 3.08 4.81
C ILE A 54 -9.01 3.79 4.81
N LEU A 55 -9.30 4.56 5.85
CA LEU A 55 -10.56 5.31 5.93
C LEU A 55 -10.71 6.29 4.76
N ALA A 56 -9.60 6.86 4.25
CA ALA A 56 -9.63 7.72 3.09
C ALA A 56 -10.15 7.01 1.81
N VAL A 57 -9.97 5.68 1.69
CA VAL A 57 -10.57 4.89 0.59
C VAL A 57 -12.09 4.94 0.65
N ILE A 58 -12.66 4.74 1.84
CA ILE A 58 -14.12 4.75 2.04
C ILE A 58 -14.70 6.10 1.62
N PHE A 59 -14.04 7.19 2.00
CA PHE A 59 -14.50 8.54 1.65
C PHE A 59 -14.33 8.89 0.17
N ASN A 60 -13.24 8.41 -0.49
CA ASN A 60 -13.02 8.64 -1.92
C ASN A 60 -13.98 7.81 -2.80
N TYR A 61 -14.34 6.60 -2.37
CA TYR A 61 -15.09 5.62 -3.14
C TYR A 61 -16.45 5.27 -2.49
N LYS A 62 -17.05 6.22 -1.74
CA LYS A 62 -18.33 6.01 -1.03
C LYS A 62 -19.41 5.39 -1.92
N ASP A 63 -19.44 5.73 -3.21
CA ASP A 63 -20.43 5.24 -4.16
C ASP A 63 -20.25 3.74 -4.49
N LYS A 64 -19.07 3.17 -4.20
CA LYS A 64 -18.78 1.72 -4.34
C LYS A 64 -19.24 0.90 -3.12
N PHE A 65 -19.74 1.55 -2.04
CA PHE A 65 -20.19 0.89 -0.80
C PHE A 65 -21.71 0.68 -0.72
N SER A 66 -22.42 0.77 -1.83
CA SER A 66 -23.85 0.46 -1.88
C SER A 66 -24.09 -1.06 -2.02
N LEU A 67 -25.28 -1.52 -1.63
CA LEU A 67 -25.69 -2.92 -1.81
C LEU A 67 -25.72 -3.35 -3.27
N GLU A 68 -25.91 -2.41 -4.20
CA GLU A 68 -25.85 -2.66 -5.63
C GLU A 68 -24.44 -3.08 -6.12
N LYS A 69 -23.40 -2.75 -5.34
CA LYS A 69 -21.99 -3.07 -5.65
C LYS A 69 -21.51 -4.37 -4.98
N LEU A 70 -22.42 -5.18 -4.44
CA LEU A 70 -22.06 -6.43 -3.76
C LEU A 70 -21.22 -7.37 -4.65
N GLU A 71 -21.48 -7.40 -5.95
CA GLU A 71 -20.70 -8.22 -6.90
C GLU A 71 -19.24 -7.76 -6.99
N LEU A 72 -18.98 -6.46 -6.97
CA LEU A 72 -17.61 -5.93 -6.90
C LEU A 72 -16.92 -6.37 -5.60
N TRP A 73 -17.60 -6.26 -4.47
CA TRP A 73 -17.05 -6.64 -3.16
C TRP A 73 -16.77 -8.14 -3.05
N LYS A 74 -17.57 -9.02 -3.65
CA LYS A 74 -17.26 -10.45 -3.73
C LYS A 74 -15.94 -10.70 -4.48
N LYS A 75 -15.69 -9.97 -5.57
CA LYS A 75 -14.44 -10.05 -6.35
C LYS A 75 -13.25 -9.51 -5.55
N ILE A 76 -13.43 -8.40 -4.82
CA ILE A 76 -12.40 -7.83 -3.93
C ILE A 76 -12.05 -8.81 -2.80
N VAL A 77 -13.06 -9.42 -2.15
CA VAL A 77 -12.82 -10.44 -1.12
C VAL A 77 -12.10 -11.65 -1.72
N LEU A 78 -12.48 -12.11 -2.93
CA LEU A 78 -11.77 -13.20 -3.61
C LEU A 78 -10.30 -12.83 -3.89
N ALA A 79 -10.02 -11.58 -4.29
CA ALA A 79 -8.66 -11.09 -4.51
C ALA A 79 -7.86 -10.96 -3.19
N PHE A 80 -8.52 -10.74 -2.06
CA PHE A 80 -7.88 -10.74 -0.74
C PHE A 80 -7.44 -12.12 -0.29
N LEU A 81 -8.19 -13.19 -0.61
CA LEU A 81 -7.95 -14.53 -0.06
C LEU A 81 -6.51 -15.05 -0.25
N PRO A 82 -5.85 -14.95 -1.43
CA PRO A 82 -4.50 -15.48 -1.60
C PRO A 82 -3.50 -14.86 -0.62
N ILE A 83 -3.47 -13.53 -0.49
CA ILE A 83 -2.55 -12.86 0.44
C ILE A 83 -2.92 -13.13 1.89
N GLY A 84 -4.20 -13.21 2.22
CA GLY A 84 -4.67 -13.53 3.57
C GLY A 84 -4.23 -14.92 4.01
N VAL A 85 -4.41 -15.92 3.15
CA VAL A 85 -4.01 -17.32 3.44
C VAL A 85 -2.49 -17.44 3.57
N VAL A 86 -1.73 -16.93 2.59
CA VAL A 86 -0.27 -17.03 2.62
C VAL A 86 0.32 -16.21 3.78
N GLY A 87 -0.21 -15.01 4.01
CA GLY A 87 0.21 -14.15 5.12
C GLY A 87 -0.03 -14.81 6.49
N PHE A 88 -1.18 -15.47 6.66
CA PHE A 88 -1.49 -16.19 7.90
C PHE A 88 -0.57 -17.39 8.12
N ILE A 89 -0.38 -18.22 7.09
CA ILE A 89 0.45 -19.45 7.20
C ILE A 89 1.92 -19.10 7.44
N PHE A 90 2.45 -18.09 6.74
CA PHE A 90 3.87 -17.73 6.76
C PHE A 90 4.19 -16.49 7.61
N ALA A 91 3.30 -16.06 8.50
CA ALA A 91 3.45 -14.84 9.30
C ALA A 91 4.81 -14.72 10.01
N LYS A 92 5.31 -15.82 10.60
CA LYS A 92 6.62 -15.85 11.29
C LYS A 92 7.79 -15.65 10.32
N SER A 93 7.74 -16.32 9.15
CA SER A 93 8.79 -16.21 8.13
C SER A 93 8.81 -14.80 7.51
N ILE A 94 7.63 -14.21 7.28
CA ILE A 94 7.51 -12.85 6.77
C ILE A 94 8.12 -11.85 7.75
N LYS A 95 7.84 -11.98 9.05
CA LYS A 95 8.45 -11.11 10.07
C LYS A 95 9.99 -11.22 10.10
N ALA A 96 10.53 -12.40 9.87
CA ALA A 96 11.98 -12.61 9.81
C ALA A 96 12.65 -11.95 8.59
N MET A 97 11.89 -11.60 7.55
CA MET A 97 12.41 -10.91 6.35
C MET A 97 12.49 -9.39 6.50
N PHE A 98 12.01 -8.81 7.62
CA PHE A 98 12.07 -7.35 7.81
C PHE A 98 13.52 -6.92 8.10
N SER A 99 14.22 -6.49 7.05
CA SER A 99 15.55 -5.89 7.13
C SER A 99 15.72 -4.80 6.06
N PRO A 100 16.52 -3.75 6.31
CA PRO A 100 16.79 -2.70 5.32
C PRO A 100 17.30 -3.26 4.00
N THR A 101 18.13 -4.30 4.05
CA THR A 101 18.69 -4.97 2.86
C THR A 101 17.57 -5.58 1.99
N ILE A 102 16.64 -6.33 2.59
CA ILE A 102 15.52 -6.95 1.84
C ILE A 102 14.61 -5.86 1.27
N VAL A 103 14.33 -4.81 2.04
CA VAL A 103 13.55 -3.66 1.59
C VAL A 103 14.20 -3.01 0.37
N ALA A 104 15.51 -2.75 0.41
CA ALA A 104 16.24 -2.14 -0.70
C ALA A 104 16.19 -3.00 -1.97
N PHE A 105 16.43 -4.31 -1.86
CA PHE A 105 16.32 -5.21 -3.01
C PHE A 105 14.88 -5.29 -3.55
N ALA A 106 13.87 -5.31 -2.68
CA ALA A 106 12.47 -5.30 -3.09
C ALA A 106 12.08 -4.00 -3.80
N PHE A 107 12.66 -2.85 -3.41
CA PHE A 107 12.51 -1.59 -4.15
C PHE A 107 13.09 -1.70 -5.56
N ILE A 108 14.33 -2.16 -5.69
CA ILE A 108 15.02 -2.28 -7.00
C ILE A 108 14.28 -3.27 -7.91
N VAL A 109 14.00 -4.48 -7.42
CA VAL A 109 13.31 -5.51 -8.20
C VAL A 109 11.90 -5.04 -8.60
N GLY A 110 11.14 -4.49 -7.66
CA GLY A 110 9.81 -3.96 -7.95
C GLY A 110 9.85 -2.80 -8.95
N GLY A 111 10.87 -1.94 -8.88
CA GLY A 111 11.09 -0.88 -9.87
C GLY A 111 11.37 -1.43 -11.27
N ILE A 112 12.24 -2.44 -11.38
CA ILE A 112 12.53 -3.13 -12.65
C ILE A 112 11.26 -3.78 -13.21
N VAL A 113 10.45 -4.44 -12.37
CA VAL A 113 9.18 -5.05 -12.79
C VAL A 113 8.24 -3.99 -13.38
N PHE A 114 8.12 -2.81 -12.75
CA PHE A 114 7.32 -1.72 -13.32
C PHE A 114 7.81 -1.29 -14.71
N LEU A 115 9.12 -1.10 -14.88
CA LEU A 115 9.69 -0.71 -16.18
C LEU A 115 9.47 -1.77 -17.25
N VAL A 116 9.63 -3.05 -16.90
CA VAL A 116 9.39 -4.17 -17.81
C VAL A 116 7.93 -4.25 -18.21
N VAL A 117 7.01 -4.21 -17.23
CA VAL A 117 5.56 -4.26 -17.52
C VAL A 117 5.15 -3.09 -18.39
N GLU A 118 5.56 -1.86 -18.07
CA GLU A 118 5.22 -0.68 -18.88
C GLU A 118 5.79 -0.75 -20.32
N LYS A 119 6.98 -1.32 -20.50
CA LYS A 119 7.57 -1.50 -21.83
C LYS A 119 6.73 -2.41 -22.73
N TYR A 120 6.15 -3.47 -22.16
CA TYR A 120 5.36 -4.45 -22.91
C TYR A 120 3.84 -4.19 -22.81
N TYR A 121 3.42 -3.22 -21.99
CA TYR A 121 2.04 -2.87 -21.83
C TYR A 121 1.53 -2.13 -23.09
N LYS A 122 0.72 -2.82 -23.85
CA LYS A 122 0.10 -2.25 -25.04
C LYS A 122 -1.09 -1.39 -24.64
N LYS A 123 -1.14 -0.16 -25.15
CA LYS A 123 -2.27 0.74 -25.00
C LYS A 123 -3.35 0.33 -26.04
N GLU A 124 -4.12 -0.69 -25.70
CA GLU A 124 -5.19 -1.19 -26.56
C GLU A 124 -6.53 -0.55 -26.15
N GLU A 125 -7.40 -0.28 -27.15
CA GLU A 125 -8.71 0.34 -26.95
C GLU A 125 -9.68 -0.55 -26.16
N HIS A 126 -9.35 -1.84 -25.97
CA HIS A 126 -10.21 -2.86 -25.34
C HIS A 126 -9.82 -3.23 -23.91
N LEU A 127 -8.98 -2.44 -23.25
CA LEU A 127 -8.66 -2.68 -21.85
C LEU A 127 -9.85 -2.34 -20.94
N ILE A 128 -10.03 -3.15 -19.89
CA ILE A 128 -11.06 -2.90 -18.87
C ILE A 128 -10.76 -1.56 -18.18
N ASP A 129 -11.68 -0.63 -18.26
CA ASP A 129 -11.59 0.71 -17.68
C ASP A 129 -12.48 0.91 -16.44
N ASP A 130 -13.41 -0.01 -16.16
CA ASP A 130 -14.28 -0.02 -15.00
C ASP A 130 -14.01 -1.27 -14.14
N VAL A 131 -13.72 -1.04 -12.86
CA VAL A 131 -13.46 -2.11 -11.88
C VAL A 131 -14.65 -3.07 -11.69
N GLU A 132 -15.85 -2.64 -12.02
CA GLU A 132 -17.05 -3.48 -11.94
C GLU A 132 -17.08 -4.57 -13.01
N GLN A 133 -16.40 -4.34 -14.14
CA GLN A 133 -16.30 -5.31 -15.25
C GLN A 133 -15.24 -6.39 -14.99
N VAL A 134 -14.42 -6.26 -13.95
CA VAL A 134 -13.43 -7.28 -13.57
C VAL A 134 -14.14 -8.60 -13.33
N SER A 135 -13.68 -9.67 -13.98
CA SER A 135 -14.19 -11.02 -13.75
C SER A 135 -13.61 -11.63 -12.46
N TYR A 136 -14.28 -12.65 -11.91
CA TYR A 136 -13.78 -13.42 -10.78
C TYR A 136 -12.40 -14.02 -11.03
N LYS A 137 -12.14 -14.49 -12.26
CA LYS A 137 -10.84 -15.04 -12.67
C LYS A 137 -9.74 -13.98 -12.59
N GLN A 138 -10.00 -12.78 -13.10
CA GLN A 138 -9.05 -11.66 -13.04
C GLN A 138 -8.82 -11.22 -11.59
N ALA A 139 -9.88 -11.09 -10.78
CA ALA A 139 -9.78 -10.76 -9.37
C ALA A 139 -8.88 -11.75 -8.61
N PHE A 140 -9.03 -13.05 -8.85
CA PHE A 140 -8.18 -14.09 -8.26
C PHE A 140 -6.71 -13.94 -8.67
N TYR A 141 -6.42 -13.69 -9.95
CA TYR A 141 -5.04 -13.48 -10.41
C TYR A 141 -4.42 -12.18 -9.87
N ILE A 142 -5.21 -11.11 -9.72
CA ILE A 142 -4.75 -9.90 -9.03
C ILE A 142 -4.37 -10.23 -7.58
N GLY A 143 -5.19 -11.02 -6.91
CA GLY A 143 -4.91 -11.50 -5.56
C GLY A 143 -3.65 -12.34 -5.46
N LEU A 144 -3.39 -13.23 -6.43
CA LEU A 144 -2.15 -14.01 -6.50
C LEU A 144 -0.93 -13.09 -6.69
N ALA A 145 -1.01 -12.11 -7.58
CA ALA A 145 0.06 -11.13 -7.77
C ALA A 145 0.34 -10.34 -6.49
N GLN A 146 -0.72 -10.00 -5.74
CA GLN A 146 -0.60 -9.28 -4.48
C GLN A 146 0.17 -10.06 -3.40
N VAL A 147 0.28 -11.38 -3.47
CA VAL A 147 1.09 -12.19 -2.53
C VAL A 147 2.55 -11.73 -2.50
N ALA A 148 3.09 -11.21 -3.61
CA ALA A 148 4.42 -10.62 -3.64
C ALA A 148 4.60 -9.46 -2.65
N ALA A 149 3.51 -8.80 -2.26
CA ALA A 149 3.55 -7.71 -1.28
C ALA A 149 3.87 -8.17 0.15
N LEU A 150 3.85 -9.47 0.43
CA LEU A 150 4.33 -10.03 1.71
C LEU A 150 5.84 -9.87 1.89
N ILE A 151 6.58 -9.63 0.80
CA ILE A 151 8.01 -9.28 0.88
C ILE A 151 8.11 -7.81 1.30
N PRO A 152 8.81 -7.49 2.42
CA PRO A 152 8.98 -6.12 2.86
C PRO A 152 9.61 -5.24 1.78
N GLY A 153 9.02 -4.08 1.51
CA GLY A 153 9.47 -3.18 0.44
C GLY A 153 8.87 -3.44 -0.95
N ALA A 154 8.18 -4.58 -1.18
CA ALA A 154 7.60 -4.89 -2.50
C ALA A 154 6.45 -3.92 -2.89
N SER A 155 5.74 -3.34 -1.95
CA SER A 155 4.54 -2.50 -2.11
C SER A 155 3.27 -3.30 -2.42
N ARG A 156 2.30 -3.25 -1.52
CA ARG A 156 0.97 -3.84 -1.71
C ARG A 156 0.28 -3.24 -2.95
N ALA A 157 0.27 -1.90 -3.04
CA ALA A 157 -0.28 -1.19 -4.18
C ALA A 157 0.45 -1.57 -5.47
N GLY A 158 1.80 -1.62 -5.43
CA GLY A 158 2.61 -2.00 -6.59
C GLY A 158 2.28 -3.39 -7.12
N ALA A 159 2.22 -4.39 -6.25
CA ALA A 159 1.94 -5.77 -6.63
C ALA A 159 0.53 -5.95 -7.22
N SER A 160 -0.49 -5.36 -6.58
CA SER A 160 -1.87 -5.46 -7.05
C SER A 160 -2.12 -4.66 -8.35
N ILE A 161 -1.51 -3.48 -8.51
CA ILE A 161 -1.58 -2.69 -9.76
C ILE A 161 -0.95 -3.45 -10.92
N ILE A 162 0.27 -3.98 -10.74
CA ILE A 162 0.93 -4.79 -11.77
C ILE A 162 0.07 -6.01 -12.12
N GLY A 163 -0.46 -6.72 -11.12
CA GLY A 163 -1.35 -7.85 -11.32
C GLY A 163 -2.59 -7.47 -12.14
N ALA A 164 -3.21 -6.33 -11.85
CA ALA A 164 -4.38 -5.84 -12.57
C ALA A 164 -4.04 -5.46 -14.03
N MET A 165 -2.92 -4.80 -14.27
CA MET A 165 -2.46 -4.49 -15.63
C MET A 165 -2.20 -5.76 -16.46
N LEU A 166 -1.57 -6.78 -15.87
CA LEU A 166 -1.26 -8.05 -16.54
C LEU A 166 -2.52 -8.86 -16.91
N VAL A 167 -3.62 -8.67 -16.20
CA VAL A 167 -4.90 -9.32 -16.53
C VAL A 167 -5.82 -8.46 -17.39
N GLY A 168 -5.34 -7.32 -17.89
CA GLY A 168 -6.01 -6.51 -18.91
C GLY A 168 -6.78 -5.30 -18.42
N LEU A 169 -6.57 -4.84 -17.18
CA LEU A 169 -7.11 -3.56 -16.73
C LEU A 169 -6.22 -2.40 -17.24
N ASN A 170 -6.85 -1.26 -17.53
CA ASN A 170 -6.10 -0.04 -17.79
C ASN A 170 -5.45 0.50 -16.49
N ARG A 171 -4.54 1.48 -16.61
CA ARG A 171 -3.78 2.00 -15.46
C ARG A 171 -4.67 2.56 -14.36
N LYS A 172 -5.74 3.29 -14.72
CA LYS A 172 -6.67 3.89 -13.74
C LYS A 172 -7.47 2.82 -13.02
N ALA A 173 -8.09 1.90 -13.76
CA ALA A 173 -8.84 0.79 -13.18
C ALA A 173 -7.95 -0.12 -12.32
N SER A 174 -6.68 -0.31 -12.71
CA SER A 174 -5.70 -1.06 -11.92
C SER A 174 -5.42 -0.38 -10.57
N ALA A 175 -5.23 0.94 -10.55
CA ALA A 175 -5.05 1.69 -9.34
C ALA A 175 -6.33 1.71 -8.48
N GLU A 176 -7.49 1.94 -9.08
CA GLU A 176 -8.78 1.94 -8.38
C GLU A 176 -9.08 0.59 -7.74
N PHE A 177 -8.90 -0.52 -8.47
CA PHE A 177 -9.08 -1.87 -7.92
C PHE A 177 -8.10 -2.14 -6.76
N SER A 178 -6.84 -1.70 -6.90
CA SER A 178 -5.84 -1.81 -5.84
C SER A 178 -6.25 -1.03 -4.58
N PHE A 179 -6.81 0.18 -4.72
CA PHE A 179 -7.28 0.97 -3.58
C PHE A 179 -8.44 0.29 -2.85
N LEU A 180 -9.42 -0.23 -3.58
CA LEU A 180 -10.53 -0.97 -2.98
C LEU A 180 -10.05 -2.27 -2.30
N LEU A 181 -9.09 -2.98 -2.94
CA LEU A 181 -8.49 -4.19 -2.38
C LEU A 181 -7.64 -3.92 -1.13
N ALA A 182 -7.13 -2.68 -0.96
CA ALA A 182 -6.45 -2.28 0.27
C ALA A 182 -7.33 -2.46 1.51
N LEU A 183 -8.62 -2.19 1.38
CA LEU A 183 -9.55 -2.19 2.52
C LEU A 183 -9.56 -3.53 3.28
N PRO A 184 -9.93 -4.68 2.67
CA PRO A 184 -9.93 -5.95 3.41
C PRO A 184 -8.53 -6.37 3.87
N VAL A 185 -7.48 -6.09 3.09
CA VAL A 185 -6.10 -6.44 3.46
C VAL A 185 -5.67 -5.69 4.71
N MET A 186 -5.80 -4.37 4.70
CA MET A 186 -5.32 -3.53 5.80
C MET A 186 -6.26 -3.61 7.02
N CYS A 187 -7.57 -3.78 6.82
CA CYS A 187 -8.47 -4.08 7.95
C CYS A 187 -8.07 -5.38 8.67
N ALA A 188 -7.64 -6.40 7.94
CA ALA A 188 -7.19 -7.65 8.54
C ALA A 188 -5.85 -7.47 9.28
N THR A 189 -4.86 -6.80 8.68
CA THR A 189 -3.54 -6.57 9.29
C THR A 189 -3.62 -5.61 10.46
N THR A 190 -4.21 -4.44 10.26
CA THR A 190 -4.36 -3.41 11.31
C THR A 190 -5.26 -3.89 12.45
N GLY A 191 -6.36 -4.61 12.11
CA GLY A 191 -7.24 -5.19 13.12
C GLY A 191 -6.53 -6.24 13.99
N TYR A 192 -5.71 -7.09 13.37
CA TYR A 192 -4.88 -8.05 14.09
C TYR A 192 -3.86 -7.36 15.01
N ASP A 193 -3.17 -6.34 14.49
CA ASP A 193 -2.14 -5.62 15.26
C ASP A 193 -2.77 -4.78 16.39
N LEU A 194 -3.91 -4.14 16.18
CA LEU A 194 -4.66 -3.41 17.23
C LEU A 194 -5.06 -4.33 18.39
N VAL A 195 -5.54 -5.54 18.09
CA VAL A 195 -5.92 -6.50 19.14
C VAL A 195 -4.69 -7.01 19.87
N LYS A 196 -3.60 -7.29 19.16
CA LYS A 196 -2.39 -7.86 19.73
C LYS A 196 -1.60 -6.87 20.58
N HIS A 197 -1.60 -5.59 20.21
CA HIS A 197 -0.81 -4.53 20.83
C HIS A 197 -1.69 -3.54 21.61
N TYR A 198 -2.89 -3.97 22.05
CA TYR A 198 -3.84 -3.10 22.75
C TYR A 198 -3.22 -2.40 23.95
N ASP A 199 -2.40 -3.10 24.74
CA ASP A 199 -1.75 -2.56 25.95
C ASP A 199 -0.76 -1.41 25.64
N GLU A 200 -0.21 -1.38 24.43
CA GLU A 200 0.75 -0.37 23.98
C GLU A 200 0.09 1.00 23.73
N PHE A 201 -1.22 1.01 23.47
CA PHE A 201 -2.01 2.24 23.34
C PHE A 201 -2.33 2.88 24.71
N VAL A 202 -2.23 2.12 25.79
CA VAL A 202 -2.47 2.61 27.15
C VAL A 202 -1.27 3.46 27.57
N GLY A 203 -1.46 4.79 27.65
CA GLY A 203 -0.39 5.76 27.96
C GLY A 203 0.19 6.47 26.74
N ALA A 204 -0.26 6.14 25.52
CA ALA A 204 0.10 6.88 24.33
C ALA A 204 -0.35 8.35 24.40
N ASN A 205 0.47 9.25 23.86
CA ASN A 205 0.08 10.65 23.72
C ASN A 205 -1.02 10.80 22.66
N LEU A 206 -2.26 10.92 23.13
CA LEU A 206 -3.46 11.02 22.26
C LEU A 206 -3.35 12.17 21.26
N VAL A 207 -2.72 13.29 21.61
CA VAL A 207 -2.54 14.42 20.69
C VAL A 207 -1.65 14.02 19.52
N VAL A 208 -0.54 13.33 19.78
CA VAL A 208 0.39 12.83 18.75
C VAL A 208 -0.33 11.85 17.83
N LEU A 209 -1.09 10.91 18.40
CA LEU A 209 -1.87 9.94 17.61
C LEU A 209 -2.91 10.62 16.72
N LEU A 210 -3.69 11.56 17.27
CA LEU A 210 -4.74 12.28 16.52
C LEU A 210 -4.15 13.15 15.41
N VAL A 211 -3.03 13.82 15.66
CA VAL A 211 -2.37 14.65 14.64
C VAL A 211 -1.86 13.78 13.49
N GLY A 212 -1.17 12.67 13.79
CA GLY A 212 -0.73 11.71 12.77
C GLY A 212 -1.90 11.11 11.98
N PHE A 213 -2.97 10.70 12.68
CA PHE A 213 -4.18 10.17 12.08
C PHE A 213 -4.82 11.15 11.10
N ILE A 214 -5.09 12.40 11.54
CA ILE A 214 -5.73 13.41 10.68
C ILE A 214 -4.82 13.75 9.49
N THR A 215 -3.52 13.90 9.73
CA THR A 215 -2.56 14.19 8.66
C THR A 215 -2.53 13.09 7.61
N SER A 216 -2.40 11.83 8.04
CA SER A 216 -2.38 10.68 7.13
C SER A 216 -3.69 10.57 6.34
N PHE A 217 -4.85 10.75 7.00
CA PHE A 217 -6.15 10.74 6.33
C PHE A 217 -6.26 11.78 5.22
N VAL A 218 -5.94 13.04 5.53
CA VAL A 218 -6.06 14.15 4.57
C VAL A 218 -5.10 13.94 3.41
N VAL A 219 -3.85 13.58 3.69
CA VAL A 219 -2.84 13.35 2.65
C VAL A 219 -3.22 12.15 1.79
N ALA A 220 -3.64 11.02 2.37
CA ALA A 220 -4.09 9.84 1.63
C ALA A 220 -5.29 10.14 0.72
N TYR A 221 -6.28 10.88 1.25
CA TYR A 221 -7.45 11.29 0.49
C TYR A 221 -7.09 12.12 -0.75
N LEU A 222 -6.20 13.09 -0.59
CA LEU A 222 -5.73 13.94 -1.69
C LEU A 222 -4.84 13.14 -2.66
N THR A 223 -3.94 12.32 -2.14
CA THR A 223 -3.02 11.52 -2.95
C THR A 223 -3.76 10.58 -3.89
N MET A 224 -4.78 9.88 -3.43
CA MET A 224 -5.56 8.99 -4.30
C MET A 224 -6.19 9.74 -5.48
N LYS A 225 -6.78 10.92 -5.24
CA LYS A 225 -7.37 11.74 -6.31
C LYS A 225 -6.32 12.21 -7.31
N LEU A 226 -5.23 12.78 -6.82
CA LEU A 226 -4.13 13.28 -7.66
C LEU A 226 -3.46 12.13 -8.44
N PHE A 227 -3.36 10.95 -7.85
CA PHE A 227 -2.76 9.82 -8.51
C PHE A 227 -3.62 9.29 -9.66
N ILE A 228 -4.94 9.19 -9.50
CA ILE A 228 -5.84 8.82 -10.60
C ILE A 228 -5.79 9.86 -11.72
N GLU A 229 -5.72 11.15 -11.39
CA GLU A 229 -5.54 12.21 -12.39
C GLU A 229 -4.18 12.09 -13.09
N PHE A 230 -3.10 11.87 -12.34
CA PHE A 230 -1.76 11.62 -12.87
C PHE A 230 -1.76 10.48 -13.89
N LEU A 231 -2.40 9.34 -13.59
CA LEU A 231 -2.47 8.18 -14.47
C LEU A 231 -3.28 8.42 -15.75
N SER A 232 -4.02 9.54 -15.85
CA SER A 232 -4.67 9.93 -17.11
C SER A 232 -3.69 10.42 -18.16
N ARG A 233 -2.52 10.91 -17.74
CA ARG A 233 -1.52 11.57 -18.59
C ARG A 233 -0.18 10.85 -18.60
N PHE A 234 0.15 10.15 -17.50
CA PHE A 234 1.46 9.56 -17.27
C PHE A 234 1.36 8.05 -17.04
N THR A 235 2.52 7.41 -17.01
CA THR A 235 2.70 5.97 -16.83
C THR A 235 3.36 5.67 -15.48
N PHE A 236 3.49 4.39 -15.13
CA PHE A 236 4.20 3.98 -13.92
C PHE A 236 5.73 4.02 -14.03
N VAL A 237 6.30 4.43 -15.17
CA VAL A 237 7.75 4.52 -15.39
C VAL A 237 8.43 5.38 -14.32
N ALA A 238 7.84 6.54 -13.99
CA ALA A 238 8.41 7.43 -12.97
C ALA A 238 8.56 6.73 -11.61
N PHE A 239 7.56 5.92 -11.22
CA PHE A 239 7.59 5.15 -9.96
C PHE A 239 8.61 4.01 -10.03
N GLY A 240 8.77 3.35 -11.19
CA GLY A 240 9.80 2.34 -11.41
C GLY A 240 11.20 2.90 -11.22
N VAL A 241 11.50 4.04 -11.86
CA VAL A 241 12.79 4.73 -11.71
C VAL A 241 13.01 5.18 -10.26
N TYR A 242 12.00 5.83 -9.65
CA TYR A 242 12.07 6.27 -8.25
C TYR A 242 12.42 5.12 -7.31
N ARG A 243 11.75 3.97 -7.44
CA ARG A 243 12.01 2.78 -6.61
C ARG A 243 13.45 2.29 -6.74
N ILE A 244 13.97 2.21 -7.97
CA ILE A 244 15.35 1.78 -8.20
C ILE A 244 16.34 2.74 -7.51
N LEU A 245 16.16 4.05 -7.70
CA LEU A 245 17.03 5.05 -7.10
C LEU A 245 16.98 5.00 -5.57
N LEU A 246 15.78 4.93 -4.97
CA LEU A 246 15.64 4.84 -3.53
C LEU A 246 16.20 3.53 -2.97
N GLY A 247 15.99 2.40 -3.67
CA GLY A 247 16.58 1.12 -3.26
C GLY A 247 18.11 1.16 -3.27
N LEU A 248 18.73 1.80 -4.26
CA LEU A 248 20.17 2.02 -4.30
C LEU A 248 20.65 2.92 -3.16
N LEU A 249 19.92 4.01 -2.87
CA LEU A 249 20.24 4.90 -1.75
C LEU A 249 20.18 4.16 -0.40
N ILE A 250 19.16 3.33 -0.17
CA ILE A 250 19.05 2.51 1.05
C ILE A 250 20.28 1.57 1.16
N LEU A 251 20.68 0.91 0.08
CA LEU A 251 21.85 0.01 0.09
C LEU A 251 23.17 0.75 0.41
N PHE A 252 23.32 1.99 -0.05
CA PHE A 252 24.57 2.73 0.14
C PHE A 252 24.68 3.47 1.47
N PHE A 253 23.55 3.88 2.07
CA PHE A 253 23.56 4.76 3.23
C PHE A 253 22.98 4.16 4.51
N ILE A 254 22.20 3.07 4.39
CA ILE A 254 21.51 2.46 5.55
C ILE A 254 21.97 1.01 5.80
N VAL A 255 22.43 0.30 4.77
CA VAL A 255 22.94 -1.08 4.84
C VAL A 255 24.47 -1.06 4.89
#